data_8988c05d345f0350b5d6592f9e3d8247
#
_entry.id   8988c05d345f0350b5d6592f9e3d8247
#
_cell.length_a   1.000
_cell.length_b   1.000
_cell.length_c   1.000
_cell.angle_alpha   90.00
_cell.angle_beta   90.00
_cell.angle_gamma   90.00
#
_symmetry.space_group_name_H-M   'P 1'
#
loop_
_entity.id
_entity.type
_entity.pdbx_description
1 polymer ?
#
loop_
_entity_poly.entity_id
_entity_poly.type
_entity_poly.pdbx_seq_one_letter_code
_entity_poly.pdbx_strand_id
1 'polypeptide(L)'
;MAILQTNELLKENLSRKIGLHHLNIGEITEIKKIVLEIAIDVITLCEQNEIPYMLGGGSALGAVRHRGFIPWDDDVDLNIPRKYIPELLAAIEKNYADKYYVEAPMYTEGYLSSFIQVHRKNTVFQAVSYTHLTLPT
;
A
#
# COMPACT_ATOMS: atom_id res chain seq x y z
N MET A 1 -10.64 -15.36 -26.73
CA MET A 1 -9.26 -15.89 -26.66
C MET A 1 -8.18 -14.88 -27.07
N ALA A 2 -8.39 -14.02 -28.06
CA ALA A 2 -7.37 -13.04 -28.52
C ALA A 2 -7.02 -11.94 -27.50
N ILE A 3 -7.95 -11.51 -26.66
CA ILE A 3 -7.77 -10.39 -25.70
C ILE A 3 -6.82 -10.77 -24.54
N LEU A 4 -6.85 -12.01 -24.06
CA LEU A 4 -5.96 -12.50 -23.01
C LEU A 4 -4.50 -12.57 -23.46
N GLN A 5 -4.24 -12.99 -24.71
CA GLN A 5 -2.88 -13.03 -25.26
C GLN A 5 -2.28 -11.63 -25.45
N THR A 6 -3.10 -10.63 -25.80
CA THR A 6 -2.65 -9.24 -25.97
C THR A 6 -2.22 -8.63 -24.64
N ASN A 7 -2.91 -8.94 -23.54
CA ASN A 7 -2.57 -8.45 -22.21
C ASN A 7 -1.28 -9.08 -21.66
N GLU A 8 -1.03 -10.35 -21.92
CA GLU A 8 0.22 -11.02 -21.52
C GLU A 8 1.42 -10.48 -22.31
N LEU A 9 1.28 -10.35 -23.62
CA LEU A 9 2.31 -9.77 -24.48
C LEU A 9 2.61 -8.31 -24.12
N LEU A 10 1.61 -7.52 -23.74
CA LEU A 10 1.78 -6.13 -23.28
C LEU A 10 2.53 -6.08 -21.94
N LYS A 11 2.19 -6.95 -21.00
CA LYS A 11 2.88 -7.08 -19.70
C LYS A 11 4.34 -7.49 -19.90
N GLU A 12 4.60 -8.47 -20.74
CA GLU A 12 5.95 -8.97 -21.02
C GLU A 12 6.83 -7.92 -21.73
N ASN A 13 6.27 -7.20 -22.70
CA ASN A 13 6.97 -6.12 -23.39
C ASN A 13 7.23 -4.89 -22.51
N LEU A 14 6.28 -4.54 -21.64
CA LEU A 14 6.45 -3.46 -20.66
C LEU A 14 7.49 -3.84 -19.61
N SER A 15 7.44 -5.04 -19.07
CA SER A 15 8.43 -5.56 -18.11
C SER A 15 9.85 -5.52 -18.66
N ARG A 16 10.03 -5.89 -19.92
CA ARG A 16 11.34 -5.82 -20.61
C ARG A 16 11.84 -4.37 -20.81
N LYS A 17 10.94 -3.44 -21.13
CA LYS A 17 11.31 -2.03 -21.39
C LYS A 17 11.68 -1.25 -20.13
N ILE A 18 11.09 -1.57 -18.99
CA ILE A 18 11.25 -0.84 -17.72
C ILE A 18 12.05 -1.63 -16.68
N GLY A 19 12.59 -2.80 -17.03
CA GLY A 19 13.38 -3.61 -16.13
C GLY A 19 12.62 -4.13 -14.90
N LEU A 20 11.29 -4.34 -15.06
CA LEU A 20 10.45 -4.84 -13.97
C LEU A 20 10.76 -6.29 -13.66
N HIS A 21 10.92 -6.56 -12.40
CA HIS A 21 11.07 -7.91 -11.87
C HIS A 21 9.68 -8.52 -11.57
N HIS A 22 9.46 -9.75 -12.03
CA HIS A 22 8.29 -10.52 -11.63
C HIS A 22 8.52 -11.11 -10.25
N LEU A 23 7.71 -10.69 -9.28
CA LEU A 23 7.80 -11.20 -7.92
C LEU A 23 7.43 -12.69 -7.87
N ASN A 24 8.25 -13.47 -7.21
CA ASN A 24 7.94 -14.86 -6.88
C ASN A 24 7.08 -14.93 -5.61
N ILE A 25 6.53 -16.12 -5.33
CA ILE A 25 5.63 -16.33 -4.18
C ILE A 25 6.30 -15.98 -2.85
N GLY A 26 7.59 -16.25 -2.71
CA GLY A 26 8.36 -15.92 -1.50
C GLY A 26 8.46 -14.42 -1.29
N GLU A 27 8.76 -13.67 -2.34
CA GLU A 27 8.85 -12.20 -2.32
C GLU A 27 7.49 -11.56 -2.01
N ILE A 28 6.40 -12.05 -2.62
CA ILE A 28 5.04 -11.59 -2.32
C ILE A 28 4.69 -11.85 -0.85
N THR A 29 5.07 -13.00 -0.31
CA THR A 29 4.84 -13.34 1.10
C THR A 29 5.60 -12.39 2.03
N GLU A 30 6.83 -12.05 1.69
CA GLU A 30 7.65 -11.12 2.49
C GLU A 30 7.11 -9.69 2.43
N ILE A 31 6.68 -9.22 1.26
CA ILE A 31 6.01 -7.92 1.11
C ILE A 31 4.76 -7.87 2.00
N LYS A 32 3.90 -8.88 1.97
CA LYS A 32 2.70 -8.95 2.80
C LYS A 32 2.99 -8.93 4.29
N LYS A 33 4.08 -9.55 4.74
CA LYS A 33 4.51 -9.46 6.15
C LYS A 33 4.90 -8.03 6.52
N ILE A 34 5.69 -7.36 5.69
CA ILE A 34 6.11 -5.98 5.92
C ILE A 34 4.90 -5.04 5.96
N VAL A 35 4.00 -5.17 5.00
CA VAL A 35 2.78 -4.36 4.92
C VAL A 35 1.87 -4.60 6.12
N LEU A 36 1.71 -5.85 6.55
CA LEU A 36 0.94 -6.19 7.74
C LEU A 36 1.58 -5.62 9.01
N GLU A 37 2.90 -5.65 9.14
CA GLU A 37 3.63 -5.05 10.25
C GLU A 37 3.38 -3.54 10.33
N ILE A 38 3.49 -2.83 9.19
CA ILE A 38 3.17 -1.40 9.12
C ILE A 38 1.73 -1.14 9.57
N ALA A 39 0.78 -1.91 9.05
CA ALA A 39 -0.63 -1.75 9.38
C ALA A 39 -0.90 -1.97 10.87
N ILE A 40 -0.31 -3.00 11.49
CA ILE A 40 -0.44 -3.27 12.93
C ILE A 40 0.13 -2.13 13.75
N ASP A 41 1.30 -1.61 13.40
CA ASP A 41 1.93 -0.51 14.12
C ASP A 41 1.07 0.77 14.03
N VAL A 42 0.56 1.10 12.85
CA VAL A 42 -0.33 2.26 12.66
C VAL A 42 -1.66 2.09 13.41
N ILE A 43 -2.27 0.90 13.36
CA ILE A 43 -3.50 0.58 14.09
C ILE A 43 -3.26 0.70 15.59
N THR A 44 -2.15 0.20 16.10
CA THR A 44 -1.78 0.31 17.52
C THR A 44 -1.68 1.78 17.95
N LEU A 45 -1.08 2.64 17.12
CA LEU A 45 -1.07 4.09 17.40
C LEU A 45 -2.48 4.70 17.39
N CYS A 46 -3.33 4.28 16.45
CA CYS A 46 -4.71 4.74 16.42
C CYS A 46 -5.44 4.38 17.73
N GLU A 47 -5.29 3.14 18.19
CA GLU A 47 -5.91 2.68 19.45
C GLU A 47 -5.37 3.42 20.68
N GLN A 48 -4.05 3.62 20.75
CA GLN A 48 -3.40 4.32 21.87
C GLN A 48 -3.79 5.81 21.97
N ASN A 49 -4.14 6.44 20.85
CA ASN A 49 -4.50 7.85 20.77
C ASN A 49 -6.01 8.06 20.53
N GLU A 50 -6.84 7.02 20.68
CA GLU A 50 -8.29 7.08 20.49
C GLU A 50 -8.69 7.60 19.09
N ILE A 51 -7.87 7.34 18.07
CA ILE A 51 -8.12 7.70 16.69
C ILE A 51 -9.01 6.64 16.04
N PRO A 52 -10.23 6.98 15.60
CA PRO A 52 -11.09 6.02 14.93
C PRO A 52 -10.53 5.65 13.54
N TYR A 53 -10.58 4.39 13.22
CA TYR A 53 -10.14 3.85 11.92
C TYR A 53 -11.07 2.74 11.44
N MET A 54 -11.01 2.43 10.17
CA MET A 54 -11.63 1.25 9.57
C MET A 54 -10.80 0.78 8.38
N LEU A 55 -10.86 -0.51 8.09
CA LEU A 55 -10.30 -1.04 6.83
C LEU A 55 -11.06 -0.43 5.64
N GLY A 56 -10.33 -0.03 4.62
CA GLY A 56 -10.86 0.51 3.36
C GLY A 56 -10.70 -0.47 2.19
N GLY A 57 -11.20 -0.10 1.04
CA GLY A 57 -10.89 -0.68 -0.25
C GLY A 57 -10.77 -2.20 -0.31
N GLY A 58 -9.67 -2.65 -0.92
CA GLY A 58 -9.29 -4.06 -1.04
C GLY A 58 -9.09 -4.74 0.31
N SER A 59 -8.57 -4.03 1.29
CA SER A 59 -8.31 -4.58 2.63
C SER A 59 -9.59 -5.00 3.37
N ALA A 60 -10.66 -4.17 3.30
CA ALA A 60 -11.96 -4.52 3.87
C ALA A 60 -12.57 -5.73 3.15
N LEU A 61 -12.49 -5.77 1.82
CA LEU A 61 -12.97 -6.88 1.01
C LEU A 61 -12.19 -8.17 1.31
N GLY A 62 -10.86 -8.08 1.44
CA GLY A 62 -9.98 -9.18 1.78
C GLY A 62 -10.30 -9.77 3.15
N ALA A 63 -10.50 -8.92 4.16
CA ALA A 63 -10.87 -9.34 5.51
C ALA A 63 -12.16 -10.16 5.52
N VAL A 64 -13.20 -9.73 4.78
CA VAL A 64 -14.50 -10.41 4.74
C VAL A 64 -14.46 -11.70 3.90
N ARG A 65 -13.86 -11.65 2.71
CA ARG A 65 -13.92 -12.76 1.74
C ARG A 65 -12.80 -13.78 1.88
N HIS A 66 -11.60 -13.33 2.27
CA HIS A 66 -10.39 -14.16 2.32
C HIS A 66 -9.86 -14.37 3.74
N ARG A 67 -10.44 -13.68 4.74
CA ARG A 67 -9.95 -13.62 6.12
C ARG A 67 -8.49 -13.16 6.21
N GLY A 68 -8.11 -12.26 5.31
CA GLY A 68 -6.76 -11.73 5.17
C GLY A 68 -6.62 -10.96 3.86
N PHE A 69 -5.41 -10.87 3.34
CA PHE A 69 -5.17 -10.23 2.05
C PHE A 69 -5.88 -10.93 0.90
N ILE A 70 -6.35 -10.17 -0.06
CA ILE A 70 -6.66 -10.70 -1.39
C ILE A 70 -5.34 -11.27 -1.97
N PRO A 71 -5.35 -12.43 -2.65
CA PRO A 71 -4.11 -13.11 -3.06
C PRO A 71 -3.12 -12.26 -3.87
N TRP A 72 -3.61 -11.33 -4.67
CA TRP A 72 -2.81 -10.43 -5.53
C TRP A 72 -2.66 -9.02 -4.99
N ASP A 73 -3.16 -8.73 -3.79
CA ASP A 73 -3.08 -7.44 -3.14
C ASP A 73 -1.77 -7.30 -2.34
N ASP A 74 -1.15 -6.13 -2.37
CA ASP A 74 0.15 -5.86 -1.78
C ASP A 74 0.16 -4.60 -0.88
N ASP A 75 -1.03 -4.10 -0.55
CA ASP A 75 -1.21 -2.96 0.34
C ASP A 75 -2.25 -3.21 1.44
N VAL A 76 -2.35 -2.28 2.39
CA VAL A 76 -3.42 -2.20 3.38
C VAL A 76 -3.97 -0.78 3.41
N ASP A 77 -5.25 -0.66 3.10
CA ASP A 77 -5.99 0.59 3.14
C ASP A 77 -6.66 0.81 4.50
N LEU A 78 -6.37 1.95 5.12
CA LEU A 78 -7.05 2.44 6.31
C LEU A 78 -7.78 3.75 6.02
N ASN A 79 -9.05 3.82 6.35
CA ASN A 79 -9.85 5.03 6.35
C ASN A 79 -9.82 5.67 7.74
N ILE A 80 -9.29 6.88 7.83
CA ILE A 80 -9.17 7.64 9.07
C ILE A 80 -9.80 9.02 8.86
N PRO A 81 -10.66 9.50 9.76
CA PRO A 81 -11.26 10.81 9.60
C PRO A 81 -10.21 11.93 9.58
N ARG A 82 -10.32 12.81 8.59
CA ARG A 82 -9.33 13.85 8.27
C ARG A 82 -8.85 14.67 9.46
N LYS A 83 -9.72 14.94 10.41
CA LYS A 83 -9.40 15.74 11.60
C LYS A 83 -8.35 15.12 12.51
N TYR A 84 -8.14 13.79 12.44
CA TYR A 84 -7.17 13.06 13.25
C TYR A 84 -5.82 12.84 12.53
N ILE A 85 -5.72 13.21 11.26
CA ILE A 85 -4.50 13.01 10.48
C ILE A 85 -3.28 13.70 11.09
N PRO A 86 -3.33 14.98 11.53
CA PRO A 86 -2.16 15.63 12.14
C PRO A 86 -1.68 14.91 13.40
N GLU A 87 -2.60 14.40 14.22
CA GLU A 87 -2.29 13.65 15.42
C GLU A 87 -1.62 12.31 15.10
N LEU A 88 -2.17 11.57 14.12
CA LEU A 88 -1.59 10.32 13.68
C LEU A 88 -0.17 10.51 13.11
N LEU A 89 0.03 11.53 12.26
CA LEU A 89 1.35 11.82 11.70
C LEU A 89 2.37 12.14 12.79
N ALA A 90 1.99 12.93 13.79
CA ALA A 90 2.84 13.23 14.95
C ALA A 90 3.15 11.97 15.78
N ALA A 91 2.16 11.07 15.95
CA ALA A 91 2.35 9.81 16.67
C ALA A 91 3.30 8.87 15.92
N ILE A 92 3.20 8.76 14.58
CA ILE A 92 4.11 7.96 13.76
C ILE A 92 5.53 8.51 13.86
N GLU A 93 5.71 9.83 13.70
CA GLU A 93 7.02 10.48 13.80
C GLU A 93 7.64 10.25 15.16
N LYS A 94 6.89 10.42 16.25
CA LYS A 94 7.38 10.24 17.62
C LYS A 94 7.82 8.80 17.92
N ASN A 95 7.10 7.80 17.44
CA ASN A 95 7.28 6.40 17.84
C ASN A 95 8.06 5.56 16.84
N TYR A 96 8.05 5.96 15.55
CA TYR A 96 8.56 5.15 14.45
C TYR A 96 9.39 5.93 13.43
N ALA A 97 9.93 7.11 13.80
CA ALA A 97 10.77 7.90 12.89
C ALA A 97 11.96 7.12 12.32
N ASP A 98 12.53 6.19 13.08
CA ASP A 98 13.64 5.35 12.62
C ASP A 98 13.20 4.20 11.69
N LYS A 99 11.95 3.78 11.79
CA LYS A 99 11.41 2.60 11.11
C LYS A 99 10.66 2.95 9.83
N TYR A 100 9.90 4.03 9.86
CA TYR A 100 9.04 4.45 8.75
C TYR A 100 9.38 5.85 8.25
N TYR A 101 8.98 6.11 7.00
CA TYR A 101 8.78 7.47 6.49
C TYR A 101 7.36 7.58 5.94
N VAL A 102 6.83 8.79 5.98
CA VAL A 102 5.45 9.06 5.58
C VAL A 102 5.44 10.10 4.47
N GLU A 103 4.72 9.79 3.40
CA GLU A 103 4.36 10.74 2.35
C GLU A 103 2.90 11.13 2.52
N ALA A 104 2.65 12.43 2.65
CA ALA A 104 1.32 12.95 2.90
C ALA A 104 1.03 14.21 2.07
N PRO A 105 -0.17 14.32 1.46
CA PRO A 105 -0.60 15.54 0.76
C PRO A 105 -0.47 16.75 1.68
N MET A 106 0.06 17.85 1.17
CA MET A 106 0.29 19.12 1.88
C MET A 106 1.40 19.10 2.97
N TYR A 107 1.94 17.94 3.34
CA TYR A 107 3.00 17.80 4.33
C TYR A 107 4.34 17.41 3.70
N THR A 108 4.31 16.73 2.55
CA THR A 108 5.51 16.30 1.83
C THR A 108 5.67 17.10 0.55
N GLU A 109 6.80 17.78 0.40
CA GLU A 109 7.11 18.60 -0.77
C GLU A 109 7.15 17.72 -2.05
N GLY A 110 6.46 18.16 -3.10
CA GLY A 110 6.42 17.45 -4.39
C GLY A 110 5.56 16.19 -4.40
N TYR A 111 4.89 15.83 -3.31
CA TYR A 111 4.01 14.67 -3.27
C TYR A 111 2.64 14.99 -3.88
N LEU A 112 2.30 14.30 -4.97
CA LEU A 112 1.11 14.59 -5.79
C LEU A 112 -0.06 13.60 -5.58
N SER A 113 0.11 12.58 -4.75
CA SER A 113 -0.97 11.63 -4.45
C SER A 113 -2.03 12.26 -3.53
N SER A 114 -3.25 11.72 -3.59
CA SER A 114 -4.34 12.09 -2.68
C SER A 114 -4.32 11.30 -1.37
N PHE A 115 -3.51 10.26 -1.29
CA PHE A 115 -3.44 9.34 -0.16
C PHE A 115 -2.20 9.63 0.68
N ILE A 116 -2.30 9.34 1.98
CA ILE A 116 -1.13 9.26 2.85
C ILE A 116 -0.55 7.86 2.71
N GLN A 117 0.75 7.78 2.52
CA GLN A 117 1.46 6.52 2.41
C GLN A 117 2.50 6.40 3.52
N VAL A 118 2.54 5.24 4.17
CA VAL A 118 3.52 4.89 5.18
C VAL A 118 4.42 3.80 4.63
N HIS A 119 5.70 4.08 4.54
CA HIS A 119 6.69 3.20 3.95
C HIS A 119 7.72 2.77 4.99
N ARG A 120 8.18 1.53 4.90
CA ARG A 120 9.31 1.06 5.68
C ARG A 120 10.62 1.62 5.13
N LYS A 121 11.46 2.21 5.99
CA LYS A 121 12.80 2.65 5.61
C LYS A 121 13.65 1.45 5.15
N ASN A 122 14.57 1.72 4.25
CA ASN A 122 15.44 0.70 3.63
C ASN A 122 14.70 -0.35 2.77
N THR A 123 13.51 -0.02 2.30
CA THR A 123 12.81 -0.76 1.26
C THR A 123 12.59 0.13 0.03
N VAL A 124 12.37 -0.48 -1.13
CA VAL A 124 12.06 0.24 -2.37
C VAL A 124 10.62 -0.07 -2.74
N PHE A 125 9.80 0.98 -2.83
CA PHE A 125 8.48 0.91 -3.44
C PHE A 125 8.58 1.41 -4.87
N GLN A 126 8.26 0.56 -5.83
CA GLN A 126 8.24 0.94 -7.24
C GLN A 126 6.81 0.89 -7.75
N ALA A 127 6.16 2.06 -7.80
CA ALA A 127 4.85 2.18 -8.42
C ALA A 127 4.95 1.97 -9.93
N VAL A 128 4.11 1.11 -10.46
CA VAL A 128 4.04 0.83 -11.89
C VAL A 128 2.82 1.53 -12.48
N SER A 129 3.05 2.50 -13.35
CA SER A 129 2.02 3.40 -13.88
C SER A 129 0.87 2.71 -14.64
N TYR A 130 1.02 1.46 -15.02
CA TYR A 130 -0.02 0.72 -15.74
C TYR A 130 -1.01 -0.05 -14.85
N THR A 131 -0.78 -0.15 -13.56
CA THR A 131 -1.73 -0.81 -12.64
C THR A 131 -3.07 -0.09 -12.57
N HIS A 132 -3.11 1.17 -12.93
CA HIS A 132 -4.34 1.97 -12.98
C HIS A 132 -5.12 1.82 -14.30
N LEU A 133 -4.55 1.20 -15.33
CA LEU A 133 -5.15 1.07 -16.66
C LEU A 133 -5.76 -0.30 -16.94
N THR A 134 -5.68 -1.23 -16.01
CA THR A 134 -6.06 -2.63 -16.22
C THR A 134 -7.19 -3.14 -15.35
N LEU A 135 -8.07 -2.27 -14.88
CA LEU A 135 -9.35 -2.72 -14.34
C LEU A 135 -10.24 -3.08 -15.52
N PRO A 136 -10.54 -4.37 -15.78
CA PRO A 136 -11.60 -4.71 -16.71
C PRO A 136 -12.91 -4.25 -16.10
N THR A 137 -13.61 -3.44 -16.84
CA THR A 137 -15.03 -3.17 -16.63
C THR A 137 -15.84 -4.44 -16.74
#